data_faf3085f103e21e99b87af44091cc34e
#
_entry.id   faf3085f103e21e99b87af44091cc34e
#
_cell.length_a   1.000
_cell.length_b   1.000
_cell.length_c   1.000
_cell.angle_alpha   90.00
_cell.angle_beta   90.00
_cell.angle_gamma   90.00
#
_symmetry.space_group_name_H-M   'P 1'
#
loop_
_entity.id
_entity.type
_entity.pdbx_description
1 polymer ?
#
loop_
_entity_poly.entity_id
_entity_poly.type
_entity_poly.pdbx_seq_one_letter_code
_entity_poly.pdbx_strand_id
1 'polypeptide(L)'
;MSTTMKVMQLLPELNSGGVERGTLEIGRALVAKGHESVVVSNGGRLVPQLQQEGTRHLQLAIHKKSLSSLFKVRPLRRLILQEQPDIVHVRSRVPAWITYFALRKIPQKNRPHLISTVHGMYSVNAYSAIMTKAERVIAVSDSVVDYIHQHYPHCPKSSIVRIYRGINLKEFPYAYQPSAAWWNTLYQLFPQLENKTLITLPGRITRLKGHEYLLNLISELKQEFNVHGVVVGGADEKKQGYLDELQQRVVDMDLQEYVTFVGHRSDIREWLAASDLVLSLSTQPETFGRTTLEALALGTAVVGWNRGGVAEILNRCYPAGLVEPENAEALFKKIHQLLATPMPPAPVQDFQLSQMTDQTLALYQEVIGLR
;
A
#
# COMPACT_ATOMS: atom_id res chain seq x y z
N MET A 1 -8.88 11.62 32.48
CA MET A 1 -8.33 12.53 31.44
C MET A 1 -7.35 11.72 30.63
N SER A 2 -7.53 11.59 29.32
CA SER A 2 -6.56 10.89 28.47
C SER A 2 -5.27 11.72 28.45
N THR A 3 -4.18 11.16 28.93
CA THR A 3 -2.86 11.80 28.87
C THR A 3 -2.47 12.03 27.41
N THR A 4 -2.12 13.27 27.07
CA THR A 4 -1.61 13.60 25.73
C THR A 4 -0.32 12.85 25.51
N MET A 5 -0.24 12.07 24.43
CA MET A 5 1.00 11.38 24.03
C MET A 5 1.66 12.08 22.84
N LYS A 6 2.99 12.00 22.77
CA LYS A 6 3.78 12.48 21.64
C LYS A 6 4.36 11.31 20.85
N VAL A 7 3.97 11.20 19.58
CA VAL A 7 4.44 10.12 18.67
C VAL A 7 5.32 10.68 17.57
N MET A 8 6.52 10.13 17.44
CA MET A 8 7.47 10.46 16.37
C MET A 8 7.54 9.33 15.36
N GLN A 9 7.00 9.53 14.16
CA GLN A 9 7.06 8.57 13.06
C GLN A 9 8.29 8.83 12.18
N LEU A 10 8.99 7.75 11.78
CA LEU A 10 10.19 7.85 10.94
C LEU A 10 10.05 7.03 9.66
N LEU A 11 10.24 7.70 8.52
CA LEU A 11 10.25 7.09 7.19
C LEU A 11 11.29 7.77 6.30
N PRO A 12 11.68 7.16 5.14
CA PRO A 12 12.70 7.73 4.27
C PRO A 12 12.30 9.09 3.71
N GLU A 13 11.14 9.17 3.05
CA GLU A 13 10.64 10.32 2.31
C GLU A 13 9.11 10.34 2.35
N LEU A 14 8.51 11.48 2.00
CA LEU A 14 7.06 11.72 1.95
C LEU A 14 6.62 12.05 0.52
N ASN A 15 6.91 11.16 -0.44
CA ASN A 15 6.57 11.40 -1.85
C ASN A 15 5.25 10.73 -2.27
N SER A 16 5.21 9.40 -2.35
CA SER A 16 4.03 8.63 -2.72
C SER A 16 4.19 7.15 -2.31
N GLY A 17 3.08 6.51 -1.99
CA GLY A 17 3.04 5.11 -1.65
C GLY A 17 2.20 4.81 -0.41
N GLY A 18 2.02 3.53 -0.12
CA GLY A 18 1.21 3.08 1.00
C GLY A 18 1.81 3.41 2.38
N VAL A 19 3.15 3.48 2.49
CA VAL A 19 3.83 3.82 3.75
C VAL A 19 3.61 5.30 4.07
N GLU A 20 3.80 6.16 3.08
CA GLU A 20 3.66 7.61 3.18
C GLU A 20 2.21 7.99 3.51
N ARG A 21 1.22 7.44 2.77
CA ARG A 21 -0.19 7.64 3.07
C ARG A 21 -0.54 7.21 4.49
N GLY A 22 -0.11 6.03 4.92
CA GLY A 22 -0.35 5.56 6.27
C GLY A 22 0.33 6.39 7.36
N THR A 23 1.41 7.09 7.03
CA THR A 23 2.05 8.05 7.95
C THR A 23 1.17 9.29 8.15
N LEU A 24 0.61 9.84 7.07
CA LEU A 24 -0.35 10.94 7.14
C LEU A 24 -1.62 10.53 7.88
N GLU A 25 -2.18 9.36 7.55
CA GLU A 25 -3.40 8.81 8.16
C GLU A 25 -3.27 8.70 9.69
N ILE A 26 -2.15 8.16 10.18
CA ILE A 26 -1.87 8.07 11.62
C ILE A 26 -1.58 9.46 12.23
N GLY A 27 -0.85 10.32 11.51
CA GLY A 27 -0.61 11.69 11.95
C GLY A 27 -1.91 12.46 12.18
N ARG A 28 -2.82 12.42 11.20
CA ARG A 28 -4.15 13.04 11.28
C ARG A 28 -4.97 12.48 12.45
N ALA A 29 -4.95 11.14 12.65
CA ALA A 29 -5.67 10.51 13.75
C ALA A 29 -5.13 10.92 15.11
N LEU A 30 -3.81 11.04 15.27
CA LEU A 30 -3.17 11.54 16.50
C LEU A 30 -3.64 12.96 16.81
N VAL A 31 -3.54 13.87 15.85
CA VAL A 31 -3.95 15.27 15.99
C VAL A 31 -5.44 15.39 16.33
N ALA A 32 -6.29 14.64 15.63
CA ALA A 32 -7.73 14.63 15.85
C ALA A 32 -8.13 14.14 17.26
N LYS A 33 -7.29 13.31 17.90
CA LYS A 33 -7.48 12.83 19.28
C LYS A 33 -6.74 13.69 20.33
N GLY A 34 -6.16 14.82 19.93
CA GLY A 34 -5.47 15.76 20.85
C GLY A 34 -4.06 15.30 21.24
N HIS A 35 -3.41 14.45 20.45
CA HIS A 35 -2.04 14.00 20.66
C HIS A 35 -1.05 14.80 19.80
N GLU A 36 0.22 14.83 20.20
CA GLU A 36 1.28 15.44 19.41
C GLU A 36 1.82 14.45 18.35
N SER A 37 1.80 14.88 17.11
CA SER A 37 2.33 14.12 15.98
C SER A 37 3.54 14.79 15.36
N VAL A 38 4.66 14.06 15.29
CA VAL A 38 5.92 14.50 14.67
C VAL A 38 6.33 13.47 13.62
N VAL A 39 6.76 13.93 12.45
CA VAL A 39 7.31 13.06 11.42
C VAL A 39 8.73 13.49 11.06
N VAL A 40 9.65 12.52 11.02
CA VAL A 40 11.04 12.74 10.60
C VAL A 40 11.25 12.03 9.27
N SER A 41 11.66 12.77 8.23
CA SER A 41 12.00 12.24 6.91
C SER A 41 12.93 13.17 6.14
N ASN A 42 13.37 12.74 4.94
CA ASN A 42 14.14 13.59 4.03
C ASN A 42 13.29 14.69 3.36
N GLY A 43 11.97 14.76 3.64
CA GLY A 43 11.03 15.64 2.96
C GLY A 43 10.24 14.91 1.88
N GLY A 44 9.60 15.65 0.99
CA GLY A 44 8.82 15.14 -0.13
C GLY A 44 7.53 15.93 -0.36
N ARG A 45 6.83 15.63 -1.45
CA ARG A 45 5.66 16.38 -1.93
C ARG A 45 4.45 16.34 -0.97
N LEU A 46 4.40 15.38 -0.05
CA LEU A 46 3.31 15.26 0.93
C LEU A 46 3.56 16.03 2.22
N VAL A 47 4.73 16.68 2.39
CA VAL A 47 5.04 17.49 3.58
C VAL A 47 4.06 18.63 3.79
N PRO A 48 3.69 19.44 2.77
CA PRO A 48 2.71 20.51 2.97
C PRO A 48 1.37 20.01 3.49
N GLN A 49 0.85 18.91 2.94
CA GLN A 49 -0.39 18.28 3.39
C GLN A 49 -0.26 17.79 4.85
N LEU A 50 0.82 17.11 5.18
CA LEU A 50 1.09 16.62 6.53
C LEU A 50 1.05 17.76 7.56
N GLN A 51 1.68 18.91 7.24
CA GLN A 51 1.73 20.07 8.11
C GLN A 51 0.36 20.77 8.20
N GLN A 52 -0.36 20.88 7.09
CA GLN A 52 -1.73 21.43 7.08
C GLN A 52 -2.68 20.59 7.96
N GLU A 53 -2.45 19.27 8.04
CA GLU A 53 -3.21 18.35 8.90
C GLU A 53 -2.74 18.35 10.37
N GLY A 54 -1.85 19.28 10.75
CA GLY A 54 -1.41 19.52 12.13
C GLY A 54 -0.23 18.67 12.61
N THR A 55 0.38 17.85 11.75
CA THR A 55 1.59 17.09 12.10
C THR A 55 2.84 17.91 11.82
N ARG A 56 3.75 17.99 12.78
CA ARG A 56 5.05 18.68 12.60
C ARG A 56 6.00 17.81 11.79
N HIS A 57 6.68 18.40 10.82
CA HIS A 57 7.73 17.73 10.05
C HIS A 57 9.11 18.23 10.45
N LEU A 58 10.02 17.30 10.72
CA LEU A 58 11.43 17.57 11.00
C LEU A 58 12.28 16.92 9.87
N GLN A 59 13.01 17.74 9.15
CA GLN A 59 13.80 17.26 8.02
C GLN A 59 15.11 16.62 8.49
N LEU A 60 15.30 15.35 8.16
CA LEU A 60 16.55 14.60 8.37
C LEU A 60 16.72 13.57 7.25
N ALA A 61 17.88 13.60 6.58
CA ALA A 61 18.17 12.69 5.46
C ALA A 61 18.44 11.25 5.94
N ILE A 62 17.37 10.50 6.24
CA ILE A 62 17.40 9.11 6.70
C ILE A 62 16.92 8.11 5.62
N HIS A 63 17.01 8.47 4.34
CA HIS A 63 16.51 7.72 3.20
C HIS A 63 17.58 6.82 2.56
N LYS A 64 18.86 7.21 2.55
CA LYS A 64 19.90 6.51 1.79
C LYS A 64 20.37 5.24 2.49
N LYS A 65 20.39 4.12 1.75
CA LYS A 65 21.01 2.86 2.17
C LYS A 65 22.53 2.95 1.93
N SER A 66 23.26 3.59 2.83
CA SER A 66 24.72 3.74 2.74
C SER A 66 25.34 3.81 4.13
N LEU A 67 26.64 3.57 4.24
CA LEU A 67 27.39 3.75 5.50
C LEU A 67 27.31 5.19 6.02
N SER A 68 27.18 6.17 5.13
CA SER A 68 27.02 7.59 5.51
C SER A 68 25.73 7.84 6.33
N SER A 69 24.73 6.96 6.25
CA SER A 69 23.53 7.05 7.10
C SER A 69 23.84 6.91 8.59
N LEU A 70 24.95 6.29 8.97
CA LEU A 70 25.40 6.21 10.35
C LEU A 70 25.75 7.59 10.96
N PHE A 71 26.15 8.56 10.14
CA PHE A 71 26.34 9.94 10.61
C PHE A 71 25.02 10.59 11.06
N LYS A 72 23.87 10.04 10.68
CA LYS A 72 22.54 10.54 11.11
C LYS A 72 22.13 10.02 12.49
N VAL A 73 22.82 9.05 13.05
CA VAL A 73 22.56 8.50 14.40
C VAL A 73 22.63 9.57 15.49
N ARG A 74 23.71 10.39 15.49
CA ARG A 74 23.87 11.48 16.48
C ARG A 74 22.81 12.59 16.30
N PRO A 75 22.55 13.13 15.10
CA PRO A 75 21.47 14.07 14.87
C PRO A 75 20.11 13.53 15.31
N LEU A 76 19.74 12.30 14.93
CA LEU A 76 18.47 11.71 15.32
C LEU A 76 18.37 11.56 16.85
N ARG A 77 19.43 11.13 17.53
CA ARG A 77 19.45 11.04 18.98
C ARG A 77 19.21 12.40 19.63
N ARG A 78 19.81 13.49 19.12
CA ARG A 78 19.56 14.84 19.60
C ARG A 78 18.09 15.25 19.43
N LEU A 79 17.51 14.98 18.26
CA LEU A 79 16.10 15.24 18.01
C LEU A 79 15.19 14.49 18.99
N ILE A 80 15.45 13.19 19.22
CA ILE A 80 14.67 12.39 20.17
C ILE A 80 14.77 12.98 21.59
N LEU A 81 15.96 13.41 22.03
CA LEU A 81 16.15 14.00 23.35
C LEU A 81 15.55 15.39 23.48
N GLN A 82 15.48 16.17 22.41
CA GLN A 82 14.83 17.50 22.37
C GLN A 82 13.32 17.38 22.34
N GLU A 83 12.80 16.50 21.49
CA GLU A 83 11.35 16.31 21.30
C GLU A 83 10.71 15.51 22.43
N GLN A 84 11.48 14.64 23.11
CA GLN A 84 11.00 13.76 24.17
C GLN A 84 9.71 13.02 23.81
N PRO A 85 9.67 12.30 22.63
CA PRO A 85 8.47 11.54 22.28
C PRO A 85 8.28 10.37 23.25
N ASP A 86 7.03 10.01 23.51
CA ASP A 86 6.68 8.79 24.24
C ASP A 86 6.96 7.56 23.37
N ILE A 87 6.69 7.70 22.06
CA ILE A 87 6.83 6.64 21.07
C ILE A 87 7.65 7.11 19.87
N VAL A 88 8.57 6.25 19.44
CA VAL A 88 9.22 6.32 18.13
C VAL A 88 8.70 5.17 17.28
N HIS A 89 8.03 5.48 16.18
CA HIS A 89 7.46 4.51 15.26
C HIS A 89 8.22 4.48 13.93
N VAL A 90 8.98 3.43 13.67
CA VAL A 90 9.76 3.26 12.44
C VAL A 90 8.98 2.51 11.38
N ARG A 91 8.99 3.03 10.16
CA ARG A 91 8.20 2.50 9.05
C ARG A 91 9.04 1.94 7.90
N SER A 92 10.37 1.94 8.04
CA SER A 92 11.29 1.45 7.01
C SER A 92 12.64 1.07 7.61
N ARG A 93 13.36 0.20 6.92
CA ARG A 93 14.60 -0.42 7.39
C ARG A 93 15.74 0.57 7.70
N VAL A 94 15.99 1.56 6.82
CA VAL A 94 17.06 2.56 7.07
C VAL A 94 16.75 3.42 8.29
N PRO A 95 15.57 4.06 8.40
CA PRO A 95 15.18 4.74 9.63
C PRO A 95 15.24 3.83 10.87
N ALA A 96 14.85 2.55 10.76
CA ALA A 96 14.90 1.60 11.88
C ALA A 96 16.32 1.35 12.37
N TRP A 97 17.29 1.16 11.46
CA TRP A 97 18.69 1.01 11.84
C TRP A 97 19.25 2.25 12.53
N ILE A 98 19.00 3.44 11.97
CA ILE A 98 19.47 4.71 12.57
C ILE A 98 18.87 4.89 13.96
N THR A 99 17.56 4.62 14.10
CA THR A 99 16.83 4.70 15.37
C THR A 99 17.39 3.70 16.39
N TYR A 100 17.59 2.46 16.01
CA TYR A 100 18.13 1.42 16.86
C TYR A 100 19.48 1.85 17.48
N PHE A 101 20.40 2.37 16.67
CA PHE A 101 21.68 2.86 17.17
C PHE A 101 21.57 4.14 18.00
N ALA A 102 20.61 5.02 17.67
CA ALA A 102 20.37 6.24 18.45
C ALA A 102 19.85 5.91 19.86
N LEU A 103 18.86 5.00 19.96
CA LEU A 103 18.23 4.62 21.24
C LEU A 103 19.19 3.87 22.16
N ARG A 104 20.09 3.05 21.64
CA ARG A 104 21.11 2.35 22.46
C ARG A 104 22.01 3.28 23.28
N LYS A 105 22.12 4.56 22.90
CA LYS A 105 22.90 5.59 23.58
C LYS A 105 22.05 6.54 24.43
N ILE A 106 20.75 6.26 24.57
CA ILE A 106 19.84 6.97 25.47
C ILE A 106 19.63 6.11 26.72
N PRO A 107 19.78 6.66 27.93
CA PRO A 107 19.49 5.93 29.16
C PRO A 107 18.05 5.37 29.15
N GLN A 108 17.85 4.17 29.68
CA GLN A 108 16.57 3.47 29.59
C GLN A 108 15.39 4.29 30.13
N LYS A 109 15.60 5.01 31.23
CA LYS A 109 14.58 5.88 31.85
C LYS A 109 14.05 7.02 30.95
N ASN A 110 14.87 7.42 29.95
CA ASN A 110 14.56 8.54 29.02
C ASN A 110 14.34 8.02 27.58
N ARG A 111 14.31 6.70 27.40
CA ARG A 111 14.20 6.10 26.07
C ARG A 111 12.72 5.99 25.69
N PRO A 112 12.29 6.55 24.55
CA PRO A 112 10.94 6.32 24.04
C PRO A 112 10.69 4.84 23.73
N HIS A 113 9.44 4.42 23.73
CA HIS A 113 9.05 3.11 23.25
C HIS A 113 9.29 3.01 21.74
N LEU A 114 9.80 1.87 21.30
CA LEU A 114 10.08 1.63 19.88
C LEU A 114 9.00 0.70 19.29
N ILE A 115 8.31 1.20 18.27
CA ILE A 115 7.34 0.43 17.47
C ILE A 115 7.82 0.39 16.03
N SER A 116 7.59 -0.71 15.35
CA SER A 116 7.84 -0.84 13.91
C SER A 116 6.59 -1.30 13.17
N THR A 117 6.46 -0.92 11.89
CA THR A 117 5.47 -1.55 10.99
C THR A 117 6.18 -2.23 9.84
N VAL A 118 5.89 -3.51 9.64
CA VAL A 118 6.37 -4.30 8.50
C VAL A 118 5.39 -4.10 7.34
N HIS A 119 5.79 -3.26 6.39
CA HIS A 119 5.00 -2.90 5.22
C HIS A 119 5.32 -3.72 3.96
N GLY A 120 6.29 -4.63 4.03
CA GLY A 120 6.75 -5.41 2.88
C GLY A 120 7.29 -6.76 3.32
N MET A 121 7.14 -7.76 2.47
CA MET A 121 7.87 -9.02 2.59
C MET A 121 9.28 -8.78 2.01
N TYR A 122 10.17 -8.28 2.84
CA TYR A 122 11.53 -7.90 2.43
C TYR A 122 12.37 -9.13 2.13
N SER A 123 13.47 -8.97 1.40
CA SER A 123 14.48 -10.04 1.29
C SER A 123 14.95 -10.45 2.68
N VAL A 124 14.91 -11.76 2.97
CA VAL A 124 15.27 -12.32 4.28
C VAL A 124 16.77 -12.24 4.50
N ASN A 125 17.19 -11.37 5.40
CA ASN A 125 18.59 -11.18 5.77
C ASN A 125 18.70 -10.37 7.08
N ALA A 126 19.91 -10.29 7.64
CA ALA A 126 20.19 -9.55 8.87
C ALA A 126 19.84 -8.05 8.78
N TYR A 127 19.93 -7.43 7.59
CA TYR A 127 19.54 -6.04 7.39
C TYR A 127 18.05 -5.83 7.54
N SER A 128 17.24 -6.73 7.02
CA SER A 128 15.76 -6.65 7.11
C SER A 128 15.24 -7.04 8.50
N ALA A 129 15.97 -7.88 9.24
CA ALA A 129 15.64 -8.29 10.61
C ALA A 129 15.50 -7.11 11.59
N ILE A 130 16.02 -5.93 11.28
CA ILE A 130 15.88 -4.73 12.11
C ILE A 130 14.42 -4.38 12.38
N MET A 131 13.52 -4.67 11.43
CA MET A 131 12.09 -4.36 11.57
C MET A 131 11.39 -5.22 12.63
N THR A 132 12.01 -6.31 13.06
CA THR A 132 11.50 -7.21 14.12
C THR A 132 12.15 -6.98 15.49
N LYS A 133 12.98 -5.92 15.64
CA LYS A 133 13.68 -5.61 16.89
C LYS A 133 12.99 -4.52 17.74
N ALA A 134 11.79 -4.13 17.40
CA ALA A 134 10.98 -3.19 18.16
C ALA A 134 10.27 -3.89 19.34
N GLU A 135 9.81 -3.14 20.32
CA GLU A 135 9.02 -3.63 21.46
C GLU A 135 7.66 -4.18 20.99
N ARG A 136 7.08 -3.54 19.97
CA ARG A 136 5.91 -4.04 19.23
C ARG A 136 6.15 -3.92 17.73
N VAL A 137 5.74 -4.95 17.02
CA VAL A 137 5.91 -5.06 15.58
C VAL A 137 4.52 -5.16 14.94
N ILE A 138 4.08 -4.11 14.28
CA ILE A 138 2.81 -4.11 13.56
C ILE A 138 3.01 -4.87 12.24
N ALA A 139 2.25 -5.93 12.05
CA ALA A 139 2.10 -6.64 10.78
C ALA A 139 0.81 -6.18 10.10
N VAL A 140 0.88 -5.81 8.82
CA VAL A 140 -0.25 -5.18 8.11
C VAL A 140 -1.26 -6.18 7.55
N SER A 141 -1.04 -7.48 7.75
CA SER A 141 -1.91 -8.59 7.33
C SER A 141 -1.50 -9.89 8.04
N ASP A 142 -2.34 -10.93 7.97
CA ASP A 142 -2.01 -12.26 8.47
C ASP A 142 -0.82 -12.86 7.70
N SER A 143 -0.77 -12.65 6.38
CA SER A 143 0.37 -13.08 5.54
C SER A 143 1.70 -12.45 5.98
N VAL A 144 1.68 -11.23 6.50
CA VAL A 144 2.89 -10.58 7.06
C VAL A 144 3.22 -11.16 8.43
N VAL A 145 2.22 -11.53 9.24
CA VAL A 145 2.45 -12.26 10.51
C VAL A 145 3.16 -13.59 10.24
N ASP A 146 2.64 -14.38 9.31
CA ASP A 146 3.22 -15.66 8.90
C ASP A 146 4.63 -15.50 8.37
N TYR A 147 4.85 -14.50 7.50
CA TYR A 147 6.17 -14.17 6.98
C TYR A 147 7.17 -13.85 8.11
N ILE A 148 6.75 -13.08 9.14
CA ILE A 148 7.63 -12.76 10.27
C ILE A 148 7.92 -14.04 11.09
N HIS A 149 6.93 -14.85 11.38
CA HIS A 149 7.10 -16.11 12.13
C HIS A 149 8.04 -17.07 11.40
N GLN A 150 7.87 -17.21 10.09
CA GLN A 150 8.67 -18.13 9.28
C GLN A 150 10.14 -17.71 9.15
N HIS A 151 10.39 -16.41 8.96
CA HIS A 151 11.71 -15.93 8.58
C HIS A 151 12.49 -15.24 9.69
N TYR A 152 11.83 -14.87 10.79
CA TYR A 152 12.45 -14.18 11.92
C TYR A 152 12.07 -14.86 13.26
N PRO A 153 12.50 -16.11 13.49
CA PRO A 153 12.10 -16.91 14.67
C PRO A 153 12.53 -16.27 16.01
N HIS A 154 13.49 -15.34 15.98
CA HIS A 154 13.90 -14.59 17.17
C HIS A 154 12.98 -13.42 17.53
N CYS A 155 11.99 -13.10 16.69
CA CYS A 155 10.95 -12.13 17.03
C CYS A 155 9.93 -12.79 17.94
N PRO A 156 9.74 -12.30 19.19
CA PRO A 156 8.75 -12.89 20.08
C PRO A 156 7.35 -12.78 19.48
N LYS A 157 6.59 -13.89 19.46
CA LYS A 157 5.22 -13.88 18.93
C LYS A 157 4.34 -12.85 19.63
N SER A 158 4.53 -12.66 20.94
CA SER A 158 3.80 -11.69 21.77
C SER A 158 4.12 -10.22 21.42
N SER A 159 5.21 -9.95 20.70
CA SER A 159 5.53 -8.60 20.22
C SER A 159 4.86 -8.25 18.89
N ILE A 160 4.34 -9.24 18.17
CA ILE A 160 3.72 -9.04 16.86
C ILE A 160 2.23 -8.75 17.05
N VAL A 161 1.78 -7.63 16.50
CA VAL A 161 0.37 -7.21 16.50
C VAL A 161 -0.10 -7.04 15.08
N ARG A 162 -1.13 -7.81 14.69
CA ARG A 162 -1.75 -7.61 13.38
C ARG A 162 -2.68 -6.40 13.43
N ILE A 163 -2.37 -5.40 12.62
CA ILE A 163 -3.25 -4.25 12.36
C ILE A 163 -3.36 -4.11 10.85
N TYR A 164 -4.49 -4.49 10.30
CA TYR A 164 -4.76 -4.34 8.88
C TYR A 164 -4.65 -2.88 8.44
N ARG A 165 -4.24 -2.69 7.20
CA ARG A 165 -4.40 -1.38 6.56
C ARG A 165 -5.87 -1.11 6.33
N GLY A 166 -6.20 0.17 6.25
CA GLY A 166 -7.57 0.58 5.99
C GLY A 166 -7.65 1.64 4.90
N ILE A 167 -8.85 1.86 4.40
CA ILE A 167 -9.18 2.94 3.48
C ILE A 167 -10.27 3.84 4.05
N ASN A 168 -10.29 5.08 3.59
CA ASN A 168 -11.36 6.01 3.92
C ASN A 168 -12.54 5.81 2.97
N LEU A 169 -13.62 5.19 3.46
CA LEU A 169 -14.82 4.94 2.65
C LEU A 169 -15.52 6.23 2.18
N LYS A 170 -15.22 7.40 2.76
CA LYS A 170 -15.70 8.68 2.23
C LYS A 170 -14.93 9.13 0.98
N GLU A 171 -13.69 8.70 0.82
CA GLU A 171 -12.88 8.94 -0.39
C GLU A 171 -13.21 7.93 -1.49
N PHE A 172 -13.64 6.71 -1.10
CA PHE A 172 -14.02 5.62 -1.99
C PHE A 172 -15.46 5.17 -1.67
N PRO A 173 -16.49 6.03 -1.91
CA PRO A 173 -17.85 5.67 -1.59
C PRO A 173 -18.39 4.60 -2.55
N TYR A 174 -19.17 3.67 -2.02
CA TYR A 174 -19.81 2.62 -2.81
C TYR A 174 -20.70 3.20 -3.93
N ALA A 175 -20.65 2.56 -5.10
CA ALA A 175 -21.36 2.99 -6.31
C ALA A 175 -20.97 4.42 -6.78
N TYR A 176 -19.74 4.86 -6.47
CA TYR A 176 -19.23 6.12 -6.99
C TYR A 176 -19.20 6.12 -8.53
N GLN A 177 -19.65 7.23 -9.10
CA GLN A 177 -19.60 7.43 -10.55
C GLN A 177 -18.67 8.61 -10.87
N PRO A 178 -17.72 8.44 -11.79
CA PRO A 178 -16.93 9.55 -12.31
C PRO A 178 -17.84 10.61 -12.96
N SER A 179 -17.44 11.87 -12.88
CA SER A 179 -18.22 12.96 -13.46
C SER A 179 -18.28 12.90 -15.00
N ALA A 180 -19.32 13.49 -15.60
CA ALA A 180 -19.41 13.60 -17.05
C ALA A 180 -18.19 14.31 -17.66
N ALA A 181 -17.63 15.32 -16.98
CA ALA A 181 -16.42 16.00 -17.42
C ALA A 181 -15.20 15.07 -17.45
N TRP A 182 -15.09 14.15 -16.47
CA TRP A 182 -14.03 13.16 -16.45
C TRP A 182 -14.18 12.17 -17.64
N TRP A 183 -15.37 11.66 -17.88
CA TRP A 183 -15.66 10.77 -19.02
C TRP A 183 -15.34 11.44 -20.35
N ASN A 184 -15.77 12.70 -20.55
CA ASN A 184 -15.45 13.46 -21.76
C ASN A 184 -13.93 13.60 -21.96
N THR A 185 -13.19 13.91 -20.88
CA THR A 185 -11.71 13.99 -20.93
C THR A 185 -11.08 12.63 -21.24
N LEU A 186 -11.60 11.55 -20.63
CA LEU A 186 -11.14 10.20 -20.89
C LEU A 186 -11.24 9.85 -22.38
N TYR A 187 -12.43 10.03 -22.97
CA TYR A 187 -12.69 9.67 -24.36
C TYR A 187 -12.00 10.60 -25.37
N GLN A 188 -11.72 11.84 -24.99
CA GLN A 188 -10.84 12.71 -25.79
C GLN A 188 -9.39 12.22 -25.82
N LEU A 189 -8.86 11.75 -24.70
CA LEU A 189 -7.50 11.25 -24.59
C LEU A 189 -7.35 9.81 -25.10
N PHE A 190 -8.35 8.99 -24.90
CA PHE A 190 -8.37 7.55 -25.19
C PHE A 190 -9.68 7.14 -25.85
N PRO A 191 -9.96 7.59 -27.09
CA PRO A 191 -11.22 7.33 -27.78
C PRO A 191 -11.51 5.82 -27.98
N GLN A 192 -10.46 4.99 -28.02
CA GLN A 192 -10.58 3.54 -28.13
C GLN A 192 -11.21 2.86 -26.91
N LEU A 193 -11.39 3.58 -25.79
CA LEU A 193 -12.04 3.06 -24.58
C LEU A 193 -13.56 3.26 -24.58
N GLU A 194 -14.08 4.06 -25.51
CA GLU A 194 -15.51 4.35 -25.56
C GLU A 194 -16.31 3.08 -25.90
N ASN A 195 -17.38 2.84 -25.15
CA ASN A 195 -18.26 1.67 -25.28
C ASN A 195 -17.55 0.30 -25.14
N LYS A 196 -16.42 0.26 -24.43
CA LYS A 196 -15.68 -0.99 -24.13
C LYS A 196 -15.94 -1.46 -22.71
N THR A 197 -15.91 -2.76 -22.52
CA THR A 197 -15.81 -3.37 -21.19
C THR A 197 -14.36 -3.25 -20.71
N LEU A 198 -14.12 -2.44 -19.66
CA LEU A 198 -12.78 -2.10 -19.20
C LEU A 198 -12.27 -3.10 -18.15
N ILE A 199 -11.21 -3.81 -18.50
CA ILE A 199 -10.48 -4.71 -17.59
C ILE A 199 -9.17 -4.01 -17.18
N THR A 200 -9.12 -3.52 -15.95
CA THR A 200 -8.03 -2.65 -15.48
C THR A 200 -7.04 -3.38 -14.58
N LEU A 201 -5.75 -3.23 -14.87
CA LEU A 201 -4.65 -3.67 -14.00
C LEU A 201 -3.91 -2.45 -13.46
N PRO A 202 -4.20 -2.05 -12.20
CA PRO A 202 -3.57 -0.90 -11.58
C PRO A 202 -2.27 -1.28 -10.87
N GLY A 203 -1.26 -0.42 -10.97
CA GLY A 203 -0.01 -0.55 -10.24
C GLY A 203 1.20 -0.15 -11.07
N ARG A 204 2.35 -0.01 -10.40
CA ARG A 204 3.61 0.32 -11.09
C ARG A 204 3.97 -0.75 -12.11
N ILE A 205 4.47 -0.36 -13.26
CA ILE A 205 4.92 -1.30 -14.29
C ILE A 205 6.20 -1.99 -13.83
N THR A 206 6.04 -3.25 -13.42
CA THR A 206 7.14 -4.11 -12.95
C THR A 206 6.80 -5.56 -13.27
N ARG A 207 7.79 -6.41 -13.47
CA ARG A 207 7.61 -7.86 -13.74
C ARG A 207 6.78 -8.58 -12.66
N LEU A 208 6.64 -7.98 -11.48
CA LEU A 208 5.90 -8.58 -10.36
C LEU A 208 4.39 -8.35 -10.42
N LYS A 209 3.89 -7.47 -11.31
CA LYS A 209 2.47 -7.05 -11.30
C LYS A 209 1.57 -7.87 -12.22
N GLY A 210 2.14 -8.82 -12.99
CA GLY A 210 1.35 -9.76 -13.78
C GLY A 210 0.75 -9.16 -15.06
N HIS A 211 1.40 -8.14 -15.66
CA HIS A 211 0.94 -7.54 -16.93
C HIS A 211 0.82 -8.56 -18.05
N GLU A 212 1.68 -9.56 -18.08
CA GLU A 212 1.66 -10.63 -19.10
C GLU A 212 0.37 -11.46 -19.03
N TYR A 213 -0.17 -11.69 -17.81
CA TYR A 213 -1.47 -12.34 -17.65
C TYR A 213 -2.61 -11.50 -18.23
N LEU A 214 -2.56 -10.16 -18.07
CA LEU A 214 -3.54 -9.27 -18.70
C LEU A 214 -3.48 -9.37 -20.22
N LEU A 215 -2.28 -9.33 -20.84
CA LEU A 215 -2.14 -9.40 -22.30
C LEU A 215 -2.70 -10.71 -22.85
N ASN A 216 -2.33 -11.85 -22.25
CA ASN A 216 -2.84 -13.17 -22.64
C ASN A 216 -4.37 -13.24 -22.50
N LEU A 217 -4.89 -12.77 -21.36
CA LEU A 217 -6.32 -12.73 -21.07
C LEU A 217 -7.10 -11.92 -22.12
N ILE A 218 -6.64 -10.71 -22.46
CA ILE A 218 -7.29 -9.86 -23.47
C ILE A 218 -7.22 -10.52 -24.86
N SER A 219 -6.11 -11.17 -25.19
CA SER A 219 -5.98 -11.90 -26.47
C SER A 219 -7.02 -13.00 -26.65
N GLU A 220 -7.41 -13.67 -25.57
CA GLU A 220 -8.46 -14.68 -25.59
C GLU A 220 -9.87 -14.06 -25.56
N LEU A 221 -10.12 -13.13 -24.63
CA LEU A 221 -11.45 -12.54 -24.41
C LEU A 221 -11.95 -11.68 -25.58
N LYS A 222 -11.07 -11.04 -26.36
CA LYS A 222 -11.45 -10.20 -27.51
C LYS A 222 -12.23 -10.93 -28.60
N GLN A 223 -12.21 -12.26 -28.59
CA GLN A 223 -12.93 -13.08 -29.56
C GLN A 223 -14.45 -13.15 -29.27
N GLU A 224 -14.82 -12.98 -27.99
CA GLU A 224 -16.21 -13.17 -27.53
C GLU A 224 -16.82 -11.91 -26.94
N PHE A 225 -15.97 -10.99 -26.40
CA PHE A 225 -16.42 -9.80 -25.67
C PHE A 225 -15.80 -8.53 -26.25
N ASN A 226 -16.52 -7.42 -26.17
CA ASN A 226 -16.03 -6.09 -26.54
C ASN A 226 -15.13 -5.50 -25.43
N VAL A 227 -14.09 -6.21 -25.03
CA VAL A 227 -13.19 -5.86 -23.93
C VAL A 227 -12.03 -4.95 -24.34
N HIS A 228 -11.54 -4.18 -23.37
CA HIS A 228 -10.29 -3.42 -23.49
C HIS A 228 -9.47 -3.51 -22.19
N GLY A 229 -8.22 -3.92 -22.31
CA GLY A 229 -7.28 -3.97 -21.19
C GLY A 229 -6.66 -2.60 -20.90
N VAL A 230 -6.75 -2.13 -19.66
CA VAL A 230 -6.19 -0.84 -19.25
C VAL A 230 -5.11 -1.05 -18.20
N VAL A 231 -3.90 -0.57 -18.48
CA VAL A 231 -2.78 -0.58 -17.53
C VAL A 231 -2.65 0.81 -16.92
N VAL A 232 -3.00 0.94 -15.62
CA VAL A 232 -2.96 2.21 -14.90
C VAL A 232 -1.76 2.25 -13.98
N GLY A 233 -0.68 2.88 -14.42
CA GLY A 233 0.55 3.04 -13.66
C GLY A 233 1.74 3.40 -14.53
N GLY A 234 2.78 3.94 -13.91
CA GLY A 234 4.02 4.30 -14.60
C GLY A 234 5.15 3.29 -14.36
N ALA A 235 6.13 3.34 -15.22
CA ALA A 235 7.44 2.72 -15.01
C ALA A 235 8.38 3.74 -14.35
N ASP A 236 9.14 3.31 -13.35
CA ASP A 236 10.28 4.09 -12.86
C ASP A 236 11.35 4.13 -13.99
N GLU A 237 12.17 5.20 -14.06
CA GLU A 237 13.22 5.36 -15.09
C GLU A 237 14.07 4.09 -15.30
N LYS A 238 14.41 3.39 -14.21
CA LYS A 238 15.18 2.14 -14.25
C LYS A 238 14.41 0.94 -14.80
N LYS A 239 13.12 1.08 -15.05
CA LYS A 239 12.21 0.00 -15.49
C LYS A 239 11.54 0.31 -16.82
N GLN A 240 11.98 1.37 -17.50
CA GLN A 240 11.48 1.73 -18.82
C GLN A 240 11.59 0.55 -19.80
N GLY A 241 12.71 -0.16 -19.81
CA GLY A 241 12.90 -1.33 -20.68
C GLY A 241 11.84 -2.43 -20.52
N TYR A 242 11.26 -2.62 -19.32
CA TYR A 242 10.15 -3.56 -19.18
C TYR A 242 8.83 -3.03 -19.76
N LEU A 243 8.60 -1.72 -19.70
CA LEU A 243 7.46 -1.13 -20.42
C LEU A 243 7.61 -1.30 -21.92
N ASP A 244 8.81 -1.07 -22.47
CA ASP A 244 9.09 -1.21 -23.89
C ASP A 244 8.87 -2.68 -24.34
N GLU A 245 9.31 -3.66 -23.53
CA GLU A 245 9.03 -5.08 -23.77
C GLU A 245 7.53 -5.40 -23.80
N LEU A 246 6.73 -4.83 -22.85
CA LEU A 246 5.29 -5.03 -22.84
C LEU A 246 4.61 -4.41 -24.06
N GLN A 247 5.03 -3.21 -24.47
CA GLN A 247 4.52 -2.56 -25.68
C GLN A 247 4.85 -3.34 -26.93
N GLN A 248 6.05 -3.92 -27.01
CA GLN A 248 6.41 -4.80 -28.13
C GLN A 248 5.53 -6.06 -28.15
N ARG A 249 5.27 -6.70 -26.98
CA ARG A 249 4.35 -7.83 -26.88
C ARG A 249 2.93 -7.50 -27.31
N VAL A 250 2.45 -6.29 -27.02
CA VAL A 250 1.14 -5.80 -27.51
C VAL A 250 1.11 -5.83 -29.04
N VAL A 251 2.21 -5.41 -29.69
CA VAL A 251 2.33 -5.46 -31.16
C VAL A 251 2.40 -6.90 -31.66
N ASP A 252 3.24 -7.74 -31.06
CA ASP A 252 3.46 -9.14 -31.46
C ASP A 252 2.18 -10.01 -31.32
N MET A 253 1.25 -9.60 -30.44
CA MET A 253 -0.02 -10.29 -30.17
C MET A 253 -1.23 -9.64 -30.88
N ASP A 254 -1.04 -8.63 -31.75
CA ASP A 254 -2.11 -7.86 -32.40
C ASP A 254 -3.12 -7.28 -31.39
N LEU A 255 -2.62 -6.65 -30.32
CA LEU A 255 -3.43 -6.10 -29.24
C LEU A 255 -3.45 -4.56 -29.17
N GLN A 256 -2.93 -3.85 -30.18
CA GLN A 256 -2.83 -2.38 -30.19
C GLN A 256 -4.19 -1.69 -29.99
N GLU A 257 -5.25 -2.27 -30.57
CA GLU A 257 -6.65 -1.77 -30.45
C GLU A 257 -7.38 -2.29 -29.19
N TYR A 258 -6.70 -3.10 -28.37
CA TYR A 258 -7.33 -3.80 -27.22
C TYR A 258 -6.62 -3.56 -25.89
N VAL A 259 -5.45 -2.89 -25.88
CA VAL A 259 -4.70 -2.61 -24.65
C VAL A 259 -4.16 -1.20 -24.67
N THR A 260 -4.41 -0.46 -23.59
CA THR A 260 -3.93 0.91 -23.42
C THR A 260 -3.13 1.07 -22.13
N PHE A 261 -1.93 1.65 -22.24
CA PHE A 261 -1.11 2.09 -21.12
C PHE A 261 -1.37 3.57 -20.85
N VAL A 262 -2.08 3.90 -19.77
CA VAL A 262 -2.47 5.29 -19.46
C VAL A 262 -1.44 6.04 -18.62
N GLY A 263 -0.33 5.37 -18.26
CA GLY A 263 0.73 5.97 -17.46
C GLY A 263 0.35 6.20 -15.99
N HIS A 264 1.13 7.04 -15.31
CA HIS A 264 0.86 7.40 -13.91
C HIS A 264 -0.36 8.32 -13.83
N ARG A 265 -1.35 7.94 -13.00
CA ARG A 265 -2.60 8.68 -12.81
C ARG A 265 -2.77 9.09 -11.35
N SER A 266 -3.16 10.32 -11.10
CA SER A 266 -3.56 10.81 -9.77
C SER A 266 -5.04 10.57 -9.48
N ASP A 267 -5.86 10.40 -10.51
CA ASP A 267 -7.30 10.14 -10.49
C ASP A 267 -7.61 8.63 -10.48
N ILE A 268 -6.84 7.87 -9.68
CA ILE A 268 -6.98 6.40 -9.61
C ILE A 268 -8.38 5.96 -9.18
N ARG A 269 -9.06 6.73 -8.31
CA ARG A 269 -10.43 6.43 -7.90
C ARG A 269 -11.38 6.38 -9.08
N GLU A 270 -11.30 7.37 -9.96
CA GLU A 270 -12.12 7.47 -11.17
C GLU A 270 -11.85 6.29 -12.11
N TRP A 271 -10.58 5.93 -12.31
CA TRP A 271 -10.20 4.76 -13.13
C TRP A 271 -10.73 3.45 -12.56
N LEU A 272 -10.64 3.24 -11.25
CA LEU A 272 -11.18 2.04 -10.60
C LEU A 272 -12.71 1.99 -10.70
N ALA A 273 -13.39 3.13 -10.54
CA ALA A 273 -14.84 3.20 -10.63
C ALA A 273 -15.36 3.08 -12.07
N ALA A 274 -14.56 3.50 -13.05
CA ALA A 274 -14.89 3.36 -14.48
C ALA A 274 -14.65 1.95 -15.02
N SER A 275 -13.96 1.08 -14.25
CA SER A 275 -13.65 -0.28 -14.68
C SER A 275 -14.82 -1.22 -14.42
N ASP A 276 -15.08 -2.12 -15.36
CA ASP A 276 -16.02 -3.24 -15.15
C ASP A 276 -15.36 -4.32 -14.27
N LEU A 277 -14.05 -4.46 -14.40
CA LEU A 277 -13.29 -5.44 -13.63
C LEU A 277 -11.86 -4.95 -13.38
N VAL A 278 -11.38 -5.14 -12.15
CA VAL A 278 -10.02 -4.80 -11.74
C VAL A 278 -9.23 -6.09 -11.47
N LEU A 279 -7.97 -6.13 -11.90
CA LEU A 279 -7.09 -7.27 -11.72
C LEU A 279 -6.02 -7.00 -10.66
N SER A 280 -5.75 -8.00 -9.82
CA SER A 280 -4.65 -8.01 -8.86
C SER A 280 -3.83 -9.30 -9.01
N LEU A 281 -2.90 -9.29 -9.97
CA LEU A 281 -2.20 -10.48 -10.47
C LEU A 281 -0.71 -10.51 -10.10
N SER A 282 -0.34 -9.93 -8.96
CA SER A 282 1.06 -9.91 -8.52
C SER A 282 1.62 -11.32 -8.33
N THR A 283 2.75 -11.63 -8.99
CA THR A 283 3.46 -12.93 -8.92
C THR A 283 4.15 -13.14 -7.57
N GLN A 284 4.32 -12.08 -6.79
CA GLN A 284 4.77 -12.15 -5.40
C GLN A 284 3.64 -11.72 -4.46
N PRO A 285 3.55 -12.30 -3.25
CA PRO A 285 2.52 -11.92 -2.30
C PRO A 285 2.54 -10.42 -2.00
N GLU A 286 1.43 -9.75 -2.18
CA GLU A 286 1.28 -8.38 -1.69
C GLU A 286 1.04 -8.40 -0.19
N THR A 287 1.61 -7.44 0.51
CA THR A 287 1.46 -7.37 1.96
C THR A 287 0.05 -6.98 2.41
N PHE A 288 -0.71 -6.26 1.55
CA PHE A 288 -2.10 -5.95 1.83
C PHE A 288 -2.96 -5.96 0.56
N GLY A 289 -2.65 -5.16 -0.45
CA GLY A 289 -3.47 -5.03 -1.67
C GLY A 289 -4.42 -3.84 -1.59
N ARG A 290 -3.89 -2.65 -1.29
CA ARG A 290 -4.71 -1.44 -1.11
C ARG A 290 -5.62 -1.15 -2.30
N THR A 291 -5.13 -1.27 -3.53
CA THR A 291 -5.91 -1.02 -4.76
C THR A 291 -7.06 -2.00 -4.93
N THR A 292 -6.88 -3.26 -4.51
CA THR A 292 -7.96 -4.26 -4.45
C THR A 292 -9.10 -3.79 -3.55
N LEU A 293 -8.76 -3.31 -2.35
CA LEU A 293 -9.75 -2.81 -1.40
C LEU A 293 -10.41 -1.52 -1.89
N GLU A 294 -9.66 -0.61 -2.49
CA GLU A 294 -10.16 0.64 -3.08
C GLU A 294 -11.19 0.36 -4.18
N ALA A 295 -10.91 -0.60 -5.08
CA ALA A 295 -11.86 -1.00 -6.13
C ALA A 295 -13.13 -1.63 -5.56
N LEU A 296 -12.99 -2.57 -4.62
CA LEU A 296 -14.14 -3.20 -3.97
C LEU A 296 -15.01 -2.20 -3.22
N ALA A 297 -14.41 -1.21 -2.56
CA ALA A 297 -15.17 -0.17 -1.86
C ALA A 297 -16.01 0.68 -2.81
N LEU A 298 -15.52 0.93 -4.03
CA LEU A 298 -16.26 1.64 -5.08
C LEU A 298 -17.39 0.79 -5.68
N GLY A 299 -17.44 -0.52 -5.40
CA GLY A 299 -18.40 -1.46 -5.99
C GLY A 299 -17.89 -2.13 -7.25
N THR A 300 -16.62 -1.95 -7.60
CA THR A 300 -15.98 -2.57 -8.76
C THR A 300 -15.50 -3.98 -8.42
N ALA A 301 -15.87 -4.97 -9.24
CA ALA A 301 -15.46 -6.34 -9.08
C ALA A 301 -13.92 -6.48 -9.23
N VAL A 302 -13.30 -7.31 -8.40
CA VAL A 302 -11.86 -7.55 -8.44
C VAL A 302 -11.58 -9.03 -8.59
N VAL A 303 -10.73 -9.38 -9.54
CA VAL A 303 -10.18 -10.74 -9.65
C VAL A 303 -8.70 -10.70 -9.28
N GLY A 304 -8.29 -11.57 -8.39
CA GLY A 304 -6.92 -11.62 -7.91
C GLY A 304 -6.47 -13.00 -7.47
N TRP A 305 -5.16 -13.18 -7.40
CA TRP A 305 -4.57 -14.42 -6.93
C TRP A 305 -4.91 -14.69 -5.46
N ASN A 306 -5.27 -15.93 -5.15
CA ASN A 306 -5.45 -16.40 -3.77
C ASN A 306 -4.08 -16.47 -3.05
N ARG A 307 -3.46 -15.30 -2.84
CA ARG A 307 -2.11 -15.16 -2.28
C ARG A 307 -1.97 -13.83 -1.55
N GLY A 308 -1.32 -13.86 -0.37
CA GLY A 308 -0.97 -12.67 0.41
C GLY A 308 -2.18 -11.87 0.89
N GLY A 309 -1.98 -10.58 1.15
CA GLY A 309 -3.03 -9.69 1.63
C GLY A 309 -4.19 -9.47 0.65
N VAL A 310 -3.98 -9.68 -0.66
CA VAL A 310 -5.05 -9.67 -1.66
C VAL A 310 -6.06 -10.78 -1.39
N ALA A 311 -5.56 -11.99 -1.10
CA ALA A 311 -6.43 -13.11 -0.74
C ALA A 311 -7.22 -12.84 0.54
N GLU A 312 -6.60 -12.20 1.53
CA GLU A 312 -7.26 -11.85 2.79
C GLU A 312 -8.43 -10.88 2.58
N ILE A 313 -8.23 -9.88 1.71
CA ILE A 313 -9.27 -8.93 1.33
C ILE A 313 -10.39 -9.61 0.54
N LEU A 314 -10.03 -10.37 -0.51
CA LEU A 314 -11.02 -11.02 -1.36
C LEU A 314 -11.83 -12.07 -0.59
N ASN A 315 -11.20 -12.88 0.28
CA ASN A 315 -11.91 -13.84 1.11
C ASN A 315 -13.00 -13.21 1.99
N ARG A 316 -12.79 -11.99 2.45
CA ARG A 316 -13.75 -11.29 3.32
C ARG A 316 -14.77 -10.45 2.56
N CYS A 317 -14.31 -9.77 1.50
CA CYS A 317 -15.12 -8.76 0.82
C CYS A 317 -15.71 -9.25 -0.50
N TYR A 318 -15.03 -10.18 -1.21
CA TYR A 318 -15.46 -10.65 -2.52
C TYR A 318 -14.86 -12.03 -2.88
N PRO A 319 -15.29 -13.13 -2.24
CA PRO A 319 -14.74 -14.48 -2.49
C PRO A 319 -14.85 -14.93 -3.94
N ALA A 320 -15.85 -14.42 -4.68
CA ALA A 320 -16.06 -14.72 -6.09
C ALA A 320 -14.87 -14.32 -6.99
N GLY A 321 -14.05 -13.37 -6.54
CA GLY A 321 -12.89 -12.88 -7.27
C GLY A 321 -11.59 -13.66 -7.07
N LEU A 322 -11.58 -14.69 -6.21
CA LEU A 322 -10.39 -15.48 -5.93
C LEU A 322 -10.09 -16.46 -7.06
N VAL A 323 -8.79 -16.51 -7.43
CA VAL A 323 -8.27 -17.45 -8.42
C VAL A 323 -6.98 -18.07 -7.90
N GLU A 324 -6.73 -19.33 -8.24
CA GLU A 324 -5.49 -20.03 -7.92
C GLU A 324 -4.27 -19.28 -8.52
N PRO A 325 -3.22 -19.06 -7.73
CA PRO A 325 -2.08 -18.27 -8.16
C PRO A 325 -1.42 -18.84 -9.45
N GLU A 326 -1.21 -17.93 -10.42
CA GLU A 326 -0.50 -18.20 -11.67
C GLU A 326 -1.20 -19.23 -12.59
N ASN A 327 -2.46 -19.57 -12.32
CA ASN A 327 -3.28 -20.43 -13.16
C ASN A 327 -4.04 -19.57 -14.20
N ALA A 328 -3.48 -19.47 -15.41
CA ALA A 328 -4.05 -18.66 -16.49
C ALA A 328 -5.42 -19.18 -16.94
N GLU A 329 -5.62 -20.51 -17.00
CA GLU A 329 -6.90 -21.12 -17.39
C GLU A 329 -8.00 -20.81 -16.37
N ALA A 330 -7.68 -20.92 -15.06
CA ALA A 330 -8.63 -20.58 -14.01
C ALA A 330 -8.96 -19.07 -14.01
N LEU A 331 -7.98 -18.22 -14.32
CA LEU A 331 -8.15 -16.78 -14.47
C LEU A 331 -9.12 -16.48 -15.63
N PHE A 332 -8.89 -17.06 -16.80
CA PHE A 332 -9.76 -16.90 -17.96
C PHE A 332 -11.20 -17.31 -17.64
N LYS A 333 -11.39 -18.56 -17.16
CA LYS A 333 -12.72 -19.08 -16.79
C LYS A 333 -13.46 -18.19 -15.80
N LYS A 334 -12.76 -17.69 -14.78
CA LYS A 334 -13.32 -16.80 -13.78
C LYS A 334 -13.80 -15.48 -14.39
N ILE A 335 -12.96 -14.85 -15.21
CA ILE A 335 -13.28 -13.56 -15.80
C ILE A 335 -14.38 -13.72 -16.86
N HIS A 336 -14.31 -14.74 -17.70
CA HIS A 336 -15.36 -15.08 -18.65
C HIS A 336 -16.72 -15.24 -17.94
N GLN A 337 -16.75 -15.98 -16.83
CA GLN A 337 -17.98 -16.13 -16.02
C GLN A 337 -18.51 -14.79 -15.49
N LEU A 338 -17.62 -13.93 -14.96
CA LEU A 338 -18.01 -12.63 -14.39
C LEU A 338 -18.46 -11.64 -15.47
N LEU A 339 -17.92 -11.72 -16.69
CA LEU A 339 -18.38 -10.92 -17.83
C LEU A 339 -19.74 -11.39 -18.35
N ALA A 340 -19.94 -12.70 -18.43
CA ALA A 340 -21.23 -13.27 -18.88
C ALA A 340 -22.33 -13.11 -17.82
N THR A 341 -21.99 -13.17 -16.55
CA THR A 341 -22.94 -13.04 -15.42
C THR A 341 -22.30 -12.14 -14.35
N PRO A 342 -22.45 -10.83 -14.48
CA PRO A 342 -21.86 -9.87 -13.54
C PRO A 342 -22.35 -10.09 -12.10
N MET A 343 -21.38 -10.13 -11.18
CA MET A 343 -21.61 -10.26 -9.75
C MET A 343 -20.95 -9.07 -9.04
N PRO A 344 -21.64 -7.96 -8.81
CA PRO A 344 -21.06 -6.79 -8.14
C PRO A 344 -20.73 -7.13 -6.68
N PRO A 345 -19.62 -6.61 -6.12
CA PRO A 345 -19.31 -6.76 -4.71
C PRO A 345 -20.34 -6.02 -3.84
N ALA A 346 -20.58 -6.52 -2.63
CA ALA A 346 -21.34 -5.81 -1.62
C ALA A 346 -20.52 -4.63 -1.03
N PRO A 347 -21.18 -3.62 -0.43
CA PRO A 347 -20.48 -2.55 0.27
C PRO A 347 -19.49 -3.07 1.30
N VAL A 348 -18.25 -2.62 1.22
CA VAL A 348 -17.18 -3.02 2.12
C VAL A 348 -17.44 -2.48 3.53
N GLN A 349 -17.39 -3.36 4.54
CA GLN A 349 -17.54 -3.02 5.95
C GLN A 349 -16.24 -3.23 6.75
N ASP A 350 -15.39 -4.12 6.28
CA ASP A 350 -14.08 -4.41 6.86
C ASP A 350 -13.00 -3.44 6.36
N PHE A 351 -11.85 -3.45 7.01
CA PHE A 351 -10.66 -2.71 6.61
C PHE A 351 -10.88 -1.19 6.50
N GLN A 352 -11.69 -0.62 7.39
CA GLN A 352 -11.89 0.81 7.45
C GLN A 352 -10.67 1.53 8.04
N LEU A 353 -10.41 2.74 7.56
CA LEU A 353 -9.32 3.58 8.07
C LEU A 353 -9.45 3.84 9.57
N SER A 354 -10.66 4.05 10.07
CA SER A 354 -10.93 4.23 11.50
C SER A 354 -10.47 3.03 12.34
N GLN A 355 -10.77 1.82 11.90
CA GLN A 355 -10.34 0.59 12.57
C GLN A 355 -8.80 0.50 12.66
N MET A 356 -8.10 0.79 11.56
CA MET A 356 -6.62 0.82 11.53
C MET A 356 -6.05 1.87 12.49
N THR A 357 -6.61 3.08 12.46
CA THR A 357 -6.11 4.17 13.30
C THR A 357 -6.41 3.93 14.77
N ASP A 358 -7.63 3.52 15.12
CA ASP A 358 -8.02 3.27 16.51
C ASP A 358 -7.20 2.11 17.11
N GLN A 359 -6.99 1.01 16.38
CA GLN A 359 -6.12 -0.09 16.82
C GLN A 359 -4.67 0.35 17.01
N THR A 360 -4.16 1.20 16.11
CA THR A 360 -2.78 1.73 16.22
C THR A 360 -2.64 2.64 17.45
N LEU A 361 -3.59 3.52 17.69
CA LEU A 361 -3.57 4.41 18.84
C LEU A 361 -3.76 3.64 20.16
N ALA A 362 -4.62 2.61 20.17
CA ALA A 362 -4.79 1.73 21.32
C ALA A 362 -3.47 0.98 21.65
N LEU A 363 -2.76 0.48 20.64
CA LEU A 363 -1.44 -0.12 20.83
C LEU A 363 -0.43 0.88 21.42
N TYR A 364 -0.45 2.14 20.97
CA TYR A 364 0.41 3.18 21.54
C TYR A 364 0.13 3.40 23.02
N GLN A 365 -1.15 3.50 23.39
CA GLN A 365 -1.58 3.68 24.78
C GLN A 365 -1.19 2.47 25.66
N GLU A 366 -1.40 1.25 25.16
CA GLU A 366 -0.97 0.01 25.84
C GLU A 366 0.52 0.05 26.17
N VAL A 367 1.37 0.36 25.18
CA VAL A 367 2.82 0.34 25.33
C VAL A 367 3.29 1.40 26.35
N ILE A 368 2.69 2.58 26.37
CA ILE A 368 3.00 3.63 27.35
C ILE A 368 2.55 3.20 28.76
N GLY A 369 1.41 2.55 28.90
CA GLY A 369 0.88 2.05 30.17
C GLY A 369 1.65 0.89 30.80
N LEU A 370 2.58 0.27 30.05
CA LEU A 370 3.44 -0.83 30.52
C LEU A 370 4.71 -0.37 31.29
N ARG A 371 4.93 0.93 31.48
CA ARG A 371 6.07 1.49 32.27
C ARG A 371 5.73 1.77 33.69
#